data_35a1eeff057285942b83771cac1fdbbf
#
_entry.id   35a1eeff057285942b83771cac1fdbbf
#
_cell.length_a   1.000
_cell.length_b   1.000
_cell.length_c   1.000
_cell.angle_alpha   90.00
_cell.angle_beta   90.00
_cell.angle_gamma   90.00
#
_symmetry.space_group_name_H-M   'P 1'
#
loop_
_entity.id
_entity.type
_entity.pdbx_description
1 polymer ?
#
loop_
_entity_poly.entity_id
_entity_poly.type
_entity_poly.pdbx_seq_one_letter_code
_entity_poly.pdbx_strand_id
1 'polypeptide(L)'
;TYRVKTNGAASSDAVEFTLYDPIITALSSGASDFSLTPSPVNNVHAATAAVDFLVSGVTMVSMTSGYFGWIQTKGIATCLADNAWAIGQQLTTSDGTAGAVQPKDAQTEPIVGYALAVVASTEYGPIMLSGLLD
;
A
#
# COMPACT_ATOMS: atom_id res chain seq x y z
N THR A 1 -0.89 -18.47 13.51
CA THR A 1 -0.69 -17.01 13.33
C THR A 1 -1.62 -16.29 14.29
N TYR A 2 -1.11 -15.29 14.99
CA TYR A 2 -1.88 -14.43 15.89
C TYR A 2 -1.87 -13.01 15.36
N ARG A 3 -2.97 -12.30 15.55
CA ARG A 3 -3.09 -10.91 15.15
C ARG A 3 -2.84 -9.99 16.34
N VAL A 4 -1.90 -9.03 16.17
CA VAL A 4 -1.59 -8.05 17.20
C VAL A 4 -2.67 -6.97 17.22
N LYS A 5 -3.20 -6.68 18.41
CA LYS A 5 -4.18 -5.63 18.66
C LYS A 5 -3.50 -4.29 18.94
N THR A 6 -2.54 -4.31 19.84
CA THR A 6 -1.73 -3.14 20.20
C THR A 6 -0.32 -3.57 20.53
N ASN A 7 0.63 -2.66 20.39
CA ASN A 7 1.98 -2.81 20.90
C ASN A 7 2.32 -1.61 21.79
N GLY A 8 3.01 -1.89 22.87
CA GLY A 8 3.59 -0.85 23.73
C GLY A 8 4.83 -0.22 23.10
N ALA A 9 5.28 0.90 23.66
CA ALA A 9 6.56 1.46 23.31
C ALA A 9 7.68 0.49 23.72
N ALA A 10 8.71 0.35 22.86
CA ALA A 10 9.89 -0.42 23.23
C ALA A 10 10.62 0.27 24.38
N SER A 11 10.87 -0.45 25.47
CA SER A 11 11.68 0.03 26.57
C SER A 11 12.66 -1.07 26.99
N SER A 12 13.96 -0.76 27.00
CA SER A 12 15.00 -1.67 27.53
C SER A 12 14.84 -3.12 27.08
N ASP A 13 14.98 -3.45 25.83
CA ASP A 13 14.94 -4.82 25.29
C ASP A 13 13.60 -5.57 25.41
N ALA A 14 12.52 -4.91 25.83
CA ALA A 14 11.20 -5.49 25.95
C ALA A 14 10.13 -4.68 25.23
N VAL A 15 9.22 -5.37 24.55
CA VAL A 15 8.02 -4.80 23.94
C VAL A 15 6.81 -5.62 24.33
N GLU A 16 5.78 -4.99 24.84
CA GLU A 16 4.53 -5.65 25.16
C GLU A 16 3.60 -5.67 23.95
N PHE A 17 3.06 -6.85 23.63
CA PHE A 17 2.05 -7.02 22.60
C PHE A 17 0.74 -7.50 23.20
N THR A 18 -0.36 -6.83 22.89
CA THR A 18 -1.71 -7.33 23.14
C THR A 18 -2.23 -8.00 21.88
N LEU A 19 -2.69 -9.24 22.00
CA LEU A 19 -3.24 -10.00 20.89
C LEU A 19 -4.78 -9.95 20.92
N TYR A 20 -5.42 -10.16 19.75
CA TYR A 20 -6.88 -10.33 19.70
C TYR A 20 -7.32 -11.65 20.31
N ASP A 21 -6.52 -12.70 20.11
CA ASP A 21 -6.83 -14.04 20.58
C ASP A 21 -5.78 -14.50 21.63
N PRO A 22 -6.15 -15.29 22.64
CA PRO A 22 -5.21 -15.81 23.62
C PRO A 22 -4.22 -16.78 22.97
N ILE A 23 -2.98 -16.81 23.47
CA ILE A 23 -1.99 -17.79 23.05
C ILE A 23 -2.40 -19.15 23.59
N ILE A 24 -2.64 -20.11 22.70
CA ILE A 24 -3.11 -21.47 23.05
C ILE A 24 -1.95 -22.32 23.59
N THR A 25 -0.75 -22.14 23.04
CA THR A 25 0.43 -22.89 23.46
C THR A 25 1.37 -21.98 24.24
N ALA A 26 1.78 -22.41 25.43
CA ALA A 26 2.71 -21.63 26.24
C ALA A 26 4.03 -21.40 25.51
N LEU A 27 4.52 -20.17 25.57
CA LEU A 27 5.83 -19.79 25.03
C LEU A 27 6.89 -20.00 26.12
N SER A 28 8.03 -20.58 25.74
CA SER A 28 9.17 -20.76 26.61
C SER A 28 10.25 -19.74 26.32
N SER A 29 10.75 -19.07 27.35
CA SER A 29 11.90 -18.17 27.20
C SER A 29 13.11 -18.91 26.66
N GLY A 30 13.70 -18.38 25.59
CA GLY A 30 14.88 -18.96 24.94
C GLY A 30 14.66 -20.16 24.03
N ALA A 31 13.41 -20.66 23.93
CA ALA A 31 13.09 -21.81 23.07
C ALA A 31 11.97 -21.51 22.05
N SER A 32 11.30 -20.38 22.16
CA SER A 32 10.24 -19.97 21.25
C SER A 32 10.67 -18.73 20.49
N ASP A 33 10.70 -18.83 19.16
CA ASP A 33 10.94 -17.72 18.27
C ASP A 33 9.61 -17.22 17.68
N PHE A 34 9.52 -15.93 17.41
CA PHE A 34 8.40 -15.34 16.70
C PHE A 34 8.89 -14.27 15.72
N SER A 35 8.17 -14.13 14.64
CA SER A 35 8.38 -13.07 13.68
C SER A 35 7.17 -12.14 13.60
N LEU A 36 7.41 -10.86 13.43
CA LEU A 36 6.39 -9.85 13.24
C LEU A 36 6.37 -9.39 11.80
N THR A 37 5.19 -9.41 11.21
CA THR A 37 4.96 -8.84 9.88
C THR A 37 4.14 -7.57 10.05
N PRO A 38 4.64 -6.40 9.61
CA PRO A 38 3.86 -5.17 9.66
C PRO A 38 2.61 -5.30 8.80
N SER A 39 1.52 -4.64 9.23
CA SER A 39 0.31 -4.56 8.41
C SER A 39 0.58 -3.69 7.17
N PRO A 40 0.29 -4.18 5.96
CA PRO A 40 0.50 -3.40 4.74
C PRO A 40 -0.43 -2.18 4.63
N VAL A 41 -1.43 -2.09 5.49
CA VAL A 41 -2.38 -0.96 5.54
C VAL A 41 -2.15 -0.04 6.74
N ASN A 42 -1.07 -0.26 7.49
CA ASN A 42 -0.69 0.62 8.59
C ASN A 42 0.36 1.63 8.13
N ASN A 43 0.14 2.89 8.48
CA ASN A 43 1.04 4.00 8.13
C ASN A 43 1.25 4.15 6.61
N VAL A 44 0.17 4.02 5.84
CA VAL A 44 0.21 4.27 4.39
C VAL A 44 0.46 5.76 4.11
N HIS A 45 1.25 6.04 3.09
CA HIS A 45 1.53 7.39 2.61
C HIS A 45 1.39 7.44 1.07
N ALA A 46 1.35 8.63 0.50
CA ALA A 46 1.37 8.77 -0.95
C ALA A 46 2.70 8.23 -1.49
N ALA A 47 2.64 7.43 -2.55
CA ALA A 47 3.83 6.96 -3.25
C ALA A 47 4.64 8.17 -3.74
N THR A 48 5.95 8.20 -3.44
CA THR A 48 6.79 9.37 -3.68
C THR A 48 7.82 9.19 -4.78
N ALA A 49 7.99 7.95 -5.24
CA ALA A 49 8.90 7.61 -6.34
C ALA A 49 8.53 6.25 -6.93
N ALA A 50 9.02 5.95 -8.12
CA ALA A 50 8.82 4.67 -8.82
C ALA A 50 9.36 3.43 -8.08
N VAL A 51 10.12 3.62 -7.03
CA VAL A 51 10.73 2.56 -6.21
C VAL A 51 9.90 2.14 -5.00
N ASP A 52 8.70 2.68 -4.81
CA ASP A 52 7.77 2.21 -3.76
C ASP A 52 7.18 0.86 -4.17
N PHE A 53 7.78 -0.21 -3.71
CA PHE A 53 7.49 -1.59 -4.14
C PHE A 53 6.16 -2.15 -3.67
N LEU A 54 5.57 -1.59 -2.61
CA LEU A 54 4.30 -2.08 -2.08
C LEU A 54 3.22 -1.01 -2.18
N VAL A 55 2.49 -1.03 -3.26
CA VAL A 55 1.30 -0.19 -3.43
C VAL A 55 0.13 -0.85 -2.72
N SER A 56 -0.37 -0.23 -1.66
CA SER A 56 -1.48 -0.76 -0.87
C SER A 56 -2.85 -0.53 -1.53
N GLY A 57 -3.00 0.49 -2.34
CA GLY A 57 -4.24 0.82 -3.03
C GLY A 57 -4.36 2.29 -3.38
N VAL A 58 -5.54 2.68 -3.84
CA VAL A 58 -5.89 4.05 -4.22
C VAL A 58 -6.90 4.62 -3.23
N THR A 59 -6.67 5.83 -2.74
CA THR A 59 -7.60 6.51 -1.84
C THR A 59 -8.81 7.03 -2.61
N MET A 60 -10.01 6.80 -2.07
CA MET A 60 -11.27 7.28 -2.67
C MET A 60 -11.52 8.76 -2.39
N VAL A 61 -10.91 9.28 -1.33
CA VAL A 61 -11.00 10.68 -0.89
C VAL A 61 -9.66 11.11 -0.32
N SER A 62 -9.44 12.42 -0.22
CA SER A 62 -8.26 12.96 0.45
C SER A 62 -8.24 12.52 1.92
N MET A 63 -7.12 11.99 2.37
CA MET A 63 -6.93 11.55 3.76
C MET A 63 -5.98 12.49 4.50
N THR A 64 -6.37 12.85 5.72
CA THR A 64 -5.54 13.63 6.62
C THR A 64 -4.59 12.70 7.37
N SER A 65 -3.32 13.11 7.52
CA SER A 65 -2.33 12.37 8.30
C SER A 65 -2.80 12.08 9.72
N GLY A 66 -2.59 10.87 10.20
CA GLY A 66 -3.00 10.41 11.54
C GLY A 66 -4.45 9.94 11.63
N TYR A 67 -5.21 9.96 10.54
CA TYR A 67 -6.59 9.48 10.50
C TYR A 67 -6.72 8.16 9.74
N PHE A 68 -7.82 7.46 9.98
CA PHE A 68 -8.19 6.26 9.23
C PHE A 68 -8.98 6.64 7.98
N GLY A 69 -8.82 5.86 6.92
CA GLY A 69 -9.54 6.05 5.67
C GLY A 69 -9.70 4.74 4.91
N TRP A 70 -10.44 4.80 3.81
CA TRP A 70 -10.65 3.67 2.92
C TRP A 70 -9.71 3.77 1.72
N ILE A 71 -9.09 2.65 1.38
CA ILE A 71 -8.32 2.48 0.15
C ILE A 71 -8.98 1.41 -0.71
N GLN A 72 -9.04 1.67 -2.01
CA GLN A 72 -9.52 0.71 -2.98
C GLN A 72 -8.33 -0.13 -3.47
N THR A 73 -8.44 -1.44 -3.31
CA THR A 73 -7.36 -2.39 -3.69
C THR A 73 -7.63 -3.09 -5.01
N LYS A 74 -8.87 -3.07 -5.51
CA LYS A 74 -9.29 -3.80 -6.71
C LYS A 74 -10.42 -3.09 -7.45
N GLY A 75 -10.55 -3.38 -8.75
CA GLY A 75 -11.59 -2.83 -9.61
C GLY A 75 -11.19 -1.49 -10.23
N ILE A 76 -12.17 -0.71 -10.71
CA ILE A 76 -11.93 0.56 -11.39
C ILE A 76 -11.72 1.67 -10.36
N ALA A 77 -10.58 2.34 -10.44
CA ALA A 77 -10.25 3.51 -9.64
C ALA A 77 -9.91 4.70 -10.54
N THR A 78 -9.95 5.91 -10.00
CA THR A 78 -9.54 7.12 -10.69
C THR A 78 -8.24 7.62 -10.10
N CYS A 79 -7.22 7.80 -10.93
CA CYS A 79 -5.90 8.26 -10.53
C CYS A 79 -5.46 9.50 -11.30
N LEU A 80 -4.61 10.31 -10.67
CA LEU A 80 -3.96 11.45 -11.31
C LEU A 80 -2.87 10.94 -12.24
N ALA A 81 -2.86 11.47 -13.48
CA ALA A 81 -1.81 11.19 -14.46
C ALA A 81 -0.65 12.16 -14.28
N ASP A 82 0.55 11.66 -14.03
CA ASP A 82 1.76 12.47 -14.12
C ASP A 82 2.17 12.64 -15.58
N ASN A 83 2.19 11.56 -16.33
CA ASN A 83 2.41 11.54 -17.77
C ASN A 83 1.15 11.04 -18.51
N ALA A 84 0.97 11.51 -19.75
CA ALA A 84 -0.12 11.06 -20.61
C ALA A 84 -0.01 9.53 -20.87
N TRP A 85 -1.16 8.86 -20.90
CA TRP A 85 -1.23 7.44 -21.24
C TRP A 85 -2.29 7.12 -22.28
N ALA A 86 -2.10 5.99 -22.96
CA ALA A 86 -3.07 5.41 -23.87
C ALA A 86 -3.83 4.25 -23.22
N ILE A 87 -5.00 3.93 -23.77
CA ILE A 87 -5.79 2.79 -23.31
C ILE A 87 -4.98 1.47 -23.35
N GLY A 88 -5.11 0.66 -22.33
CA GLY A 88 -4.43 -0.63 -22.21
C GLY A 88 -2.98 -0.59 -21.73
N GLN A 89 -2.39 0.59 -21.54
CA GLN A 89 -1.04 0.69 -20.99
C GLN A 89 -1.00 0.24 -19.53
N GLN A 90 0.10 -0.41 -19.16
CA GLN A 90 0.45 -0.69 -17.77
C GLN A 90 0.89 0.61 -17.09
N LEU A 91 0.39 0.81 -15.89
CA LEU A 91 0.66 1.99 -15.08
C LEU A 91 1.40 1.60 -13.81
N THR A 92 2.34 2.45 -13.42
CA THR A 92 3.14 2.38 -12.19
C THR A 92 2.94 3.65 -11.36
N THR A 93 3.55 3.69 -10.19
CA THR A 93 3.65 4.92 -9.38
C THR A 93 4.50 5.97 -10.11
N SER A 94 4.16 7.24 -9.95
CA SER A 94 4.91 8.33 -10.60
C SER A 94 6.28 8.54 -9.96
N ASP A 95 7.27 8.88 -10.79
CA ASP A 95 8.62 9.30 -10.37
C ASP A 95 8.66 10.77 -9.91
N GLY A 96 7.75 11.59 -10.44
CA GLY A 96 7.80 13.05 -10.27
C GLY A 96 6.73 13.58 -9.31
N THR A 97 5.54 13.00 -9.32
CA THR A 97 4.39 13.54 -8.59
C THR A 97 3.86 12.55 -7.56
N ALA A 98 3.99 12.89 -6.28
CA ALA A 98 3.53 12.03 -5.20
C ALA A 98 2.03 11.70 -5.30
N GLY A 99 1.69 10.41 -5.22
CA GLY A 99 0.31 9.91 -5.32
C GLY A 99 -0.26 9.87 -6.73
N ALA A 100 0.50 10.25 -7.75
CA ALA A 100 0.12 10.09 -9.15
C ALA A 100 0.60 8.75 -9.73
N VAL A 101 0.13 8.42 -10.92
CA VAL A 101 0.56 7.26 -11.70
C VAL A 101 1.07 7.70 -13.08
N GLN A 102 1.94 6.89 -13.67
CA GLN A 102 2.53 7.11 -14.99
C GLN A 102 2.58 5.82 -15.79
N PRO A 103 2.74 5.87 -17.12
CA PRO A 103 3.05 4.67 -17.91
C PRO A 103 4.30 3.99 -17.40
N LYS A 104 4.22 2.66 -17.22
CA LYS A 104 5.36 1.84 -16.82
C LYS A 104 6.42 1.84 -17.92
N ASP A 105 7.65 2.22 -17.61
CA ASP A 105 8.77 2.27 -18.55
C ASP A 105 9.93 1.33 -18.18
N ALA A 106 10.01 0.86 -16.94
CA ALA A 106 10.99 -0.12 -16.50
C ALA A 106 10.36 -1.42 -16.00
N GLN A 107 11.05 -2.56 -16.18
CA GLN A 107 10.54 -3.87 -15.73
C GLN A 107 10.53 -4.03 -14.21
N THR A 108 11.38 -3.29 -13.51
CA THR A 108 11.52 -3.32 -12.05
C THR A 108 10.41 -2.58 -11.33
N GLU A 109 9.62 -1.78 -12.02
CA GLU A 109 8.54 -1.00 -11.43
C GLU A 109 7.32 -1.86 -11.11
N PRO A 110 6.63 -1.60 -9.98
CA PRO A 110 5.39 -2.27 -9.64
C PRO A 110 4.28 -1.91 -10.63
N ILE A 111 3.37 -2.84 -10.88
CA ILE A 111 2.17 -2.56 -11.67
C ILE A 111 1.04 -2.17 -10.71
N VAL A 112 0.59 -0.92 -10.82
CA VAL A 112 -0.60 -0.43 -10.11
C VAL A 112 -1.87 -0.89 -10.81
N GLY A 113 -1.89 -0.81 -12.14
CA GLY A 113 -3.06 -1.20 -12.91
C GLY A 113 -2.88 -0.97 -14.42
N TYR A 114 -4.00 -0.97 -15.11
CA TYR A 114 -4.08 -0.79 -16.57
C TYR A 114 -5.00 0.38 -16.91
N ALA A 115 -4.57 1.22 -17.85
CA ALA A 115 -5.34 2.37 -18.33
C ALA A 115 -6.62 1.93 -19.06
N LEU A 116 -7.76 2.50 -18.69
CA LEU A 116 -9.05 2.23 -19.31
C LEU A 116 -9.46 3.30 -20.34
N ALA A 117 -8.81 4.44 -20.33
CA ALA A 117 -9.06 5.55 -21.26
C ALA A 117 -7.74 6.23 -21.62
N VAL A 118 -7.75 7.05 -22.67
CA VAL A 118 -6.66 7.99 -22.98
C VAL A 118 -6.78 9.17 -22.04
N VAL A 119 -5.68 9.57 -21.40
CA VAL A 119 -5.63 10.68 -20.43
C VAL A 119 -4.39 11.51 -20.70
N ALA A 120 -4.52 12.83 -20.64
CA ALA A 120 -3.40 13.74 -20.74
C ALA A 120 -2.68 13.89 -19.40
N SER A 121 -1.43 14.37 -19.43
CA SER A 121 -0.69 14.69 -18.21
C SER A 121 -1.46 15.68 -17.34
N THR A 122 -1.41 15.52 -16.03
CA THR A 122 -2.10 16.32 -15.00
C THR A 122 -3.63 16.17 -14.94
N GLU A 123 -4.19 15.24 -15.70
CA GLU A 123 -5.62 14.92 -15.65
C GLU A 123 -5.89 13.68 -14.80
N TYR A 124 -7.14 13.49 -14.39
CA TYR A 124 -7.60 12.29 -13.72
C TYR A 124 -8.21 11.30 -14.71
N GLY A 125 -7.82 10.04 -14.62
CA GLY A 125 -8.34 9.01 -15.51
C GLY A 125 -8.64 7.67 -14.83
N PRO A 126 -9.57 6.90 -15.41
CA PRO A 126 -9.94 5.59 -14.92
C PRO A 126 -8.86 4.55 -15.22
N ILE A 127 -8.54 3.77 -14.22
CA ILE A 127 -7.62 2.62 -14.33
C ILE A 127 -8.26 1.37 -13.73
N MET A 128 -7.90 0.20 -14.24
CA MET A 128 -8.22 -1.08 -13.64
C MET A 128 -7.07 -1.48 -12.72
N LEU A 129 -7.31 -1.52 -11.41
CA LEU A 129 -6.32 -1.96 -10.44
C LEU A 129 -5.98 -3.44 -10.61
N SER A 130 -4.70 -3.80 -10.45
CA SER A 130 -4.18 -5.15 -10.66
C SER A 130 -4.43 -6.13 -9.50
N GLY A 131 -5.15 -5.72 -8.44
CA GLY A 131 -5.32 -6.51 -7.22
C GLY A 131 -4.13 -6.33 -6.27
N LEU A 132 -4.05 -5.16 -5.62
CA LEU A 132 -2.84 -4.70 -4.94
C LEU A 132 -2.59 -5.32 -3.56
N LEU A 133 -3.56 -5.96 -2.95
CA LEU A 133 -3.45 -6.64 -1.64
C LEU A 133 -4.24 -7.96 -1.62
N ASP A 134 -4.14 -8.74 -2.65
CA ASP A 134 -4.76 -10.09 -2.70
C ASP A 134 -3.91 -11.15 -2.03
#